data_cc413082e58ff90b82eff2a570def795
#
_entry.id   cc413082e58ff90b82eff2a570def795
#
_cell.length_a   1.000
_cell.length_b   1.000
_cell.length_c   1.000
_cell.angle_alpha   90.00
_cell.angle_beta   90.00
_cell.angle_gamma   90.00
#
_symmetry.space_group_name_H-M   'P 1'
#
loop_
_entity.id
_entity.type
_entity.pdbx_description
1 polymer ?
#
loop_
_entity_poly.entity_id
_entity_poly.type
_entity_poly.pdbx_seq_one_letter_code
_entity_poly.pdbx_strand_id
1 'polypeptide(L)'
;ALVCHEAVGHGFAKLDDEYTLEGMGAMPLEHKDFRKAREEYGWLKNTDVCHSSHFVKWSHLLLPRYVSSGLGAYEGGASYATGIYRPTEQSIMNINVGGFNPPSREAIYYRIHSLAYGDSWNYDFDAFLSYDFVNILPTKSENMVLCSENQSFMPTHPPVMCNYRTMYR
;
A
#
# COMPACT_ATOMS: atom_id res chain seq x y z
N ALA A 1 2.48 13.41 3.37
CA ALA A 1 2.84 11.99 3.59
C ALA A 1 1.89 11.34 4.59
N LEU A 2 1.73 11.85 5.82
CA LEU A 2 0.90 11.23 6.86
C LEU A 2 -0.56 10.99 6.42
N VAL A 3 -1.20 11.96 5.76
CA VAL A 3 -2.57 11.77 5.23
C VAL A 3 -2.65 10.62 4.23
N CYS A 4 -1.66 10.47 3.36
CA CYS A 4 -1.62 9.34 2.42
C CYS A 4 -1.40 8.01 3.15
N HIS A 5 -0.54 7.97 4.17
CA HIS A 5 -0.33 6.80 5.02
C HIS A 5 -1.65 6.37 5.68
N GLU A 6 -2.29 7.27 6.43
CA GLU A 6 -3.48 6.95 7.21
C GLU A 6 -4.73 6.74 6.34
N ALA A 7 -5.04 7.72 5.47
CA ALA A 7 -6.30 7.68 4.73
C ALA A 7 -6.25 6.73 3.53
N VAL A 8 -5.16 6.75 2.75
CA VAL A 8 -5.02 5.88 1.57
C VAL A 8 -4.49 4.52 1.96
N GLY A 9 -3.42 4.44 2.75
CA GLY A 9 -2.82 3.19 3.19
C GLY A 9 -3.78 2.36 4.05
N HIS A 10 -4.02 2.79 5.27
CA HIS A 10 -4.88 2.05 6.20
C HIS A 10 -6.36 2.18 5.87
N GLY A 11 -6.83 3.41 5.68
CA GLY A 11 -8.25 3.68 5.51
C GLY A 11 -8.83 3.07 4.24
N PHE A 12 -8.21 3.30 3.10
CA PHE A 12 -8.71 2.86 1.80
C PHE A 12 -8.19 1.49 1.40
N ALA A 13 -6.88 1.32 1.27
CA ALA A 13 -6.26 0.11 0.72
C ALA A 13 -6.09 -1.02 1.75
N LYS A 14 -6.36 -0.77 3.05
CA LYS A 14 -6.25 -1.76 4.14
C LYS A 14 -4.85 -2.35 4.27
N LEU A 15 -3.85 -1.50 4.02
CA LEU A 15 -2.45 -1.84 4.19
C LEU A 15 -2.07 -1.89 5.68
N ASP A 16 -0.98 -2.57 5.95
CA ASP A 16 -0.35 -2.66 7.26
C ASP A 16 0.77 -1.63 7.40
N ASP A 17 1.16 -1.35 8.65
CA ASP A 17 2.39 -0.63 8.93
C ASP A 17 3.60 -1.48 8.54
N GLU A 18 4.58 -0.85 7.90
CA GLU A 18 5.84 -1.50 7.53
C GLU A 18 6.98 -1.14 8.49
N TYR A 19 6.72 -0.27 9.47
CA TYR A 19 7.70 0.11 10.49
C TYR A 19 7.75 -0.88 11.66
N THR A 20 8.84 -0.80 12.41
CA THR A 20 9.03 -1.49 13.69
C THR A 20 9.06 -0.48 14.82
N LEU A 21 8.60 -0.88 16.00
CA LEU A 21 8.72 -0.06 17.20
C LEU A 21 9.85 -0.57 18.08
N GLU A 22 10.56 0.35 18.69
CA GLU A 22 11.62 0.02 19.65
C GLU A 22 11.07 -0.80 20.81
N GLY A 23 11.76 -1.88 21.18
CA GLY A 23 11.34 -2.79 22.24
C GLY A 23 10.32 -3.85 21.81
N MET A 24 9.76 -3.80 20.63
CA MET A 24 8.90 -4.84 20.07
C MET A 24 9.76 -5.94 19.44
N GLY A 25 9.77 -7.12 20.07
CA GLY A 25 10.52 -8.29 19.62
C GLY A 25 9.83 -9.05 18.47
N ALA A 26 9.76 -10.36 18.61
CA ALA A 26 9.09 -11.25 17.65
C ALA A 26 7.57 -11.13 17.72
N MET A 27 6.91 -11.24 16.55
CA MET A 27 5.44 -11.27 16.48
C MET A 27 4.89 -12.51 17.19
N PRO A 28 3.98 -12.37 18.18
CA PRO A 28 3.32 -13.48 18.84
C PRO A 28 2.47 -14.33 17.89
N LEU A 29 2.30 -15.61 18.19
CA LEU A 29 1.47 -16.52 17.38
C LEU A 29 0.02 -16.06 17.29
N GLU A 30 -0.55 -15.61 18.40
CA GLU A 30 -1.93 -15.07 18.44
C GLU A 30 -2.14 -13.88 17.49
N HIS A 31 -1.12 -13.04 17.31
CA HIS A 31 -1.17 -11.94 16.36
C HIS A 31 -1.07 -12.42 14.90
N LYS A 32 -0.35 -13.52 14.64
CA LYS A 32 -0.32 -14.16 13.32
C LYS A 32 -1.69 -14.73 12.95
N ASP A 33 -2.39 -15.36 13.89
CA ASP A 33 -3.74 -15.89 13.65
C ASP A 33 -4.76 -14.77 13.42
N PHE A 34 -4.67 -13.69 14.19
CA PHE A 34 -5.52 -12.51 14.00
C PHE A 34 -5.29 -11.84 12.65
N ARG A 35 -4.04 -11.80 12.19
CA ARG A 35 -3.70 -11.30 10.84
C ARG A 35 -4.32 -12.16 9.75
N LYS A 36 -4.24 -13.49 9.89
CA LYS A 36 -4.79 -14.44 8.92
C LYS A 36 -6.27 -14.19 8.66
N ALA A 37 -7.06 -13.93 9.69
CA ALA A 37 -8.46 -13.56 9.53
C ALA A 37 -8.67 -12.28 8.71
N ARG A 38 -7.78 -11.28 8.84
CA ARG A 38 -7.83 -10.06 8.02
C ARG A 38 -7.39 -10.30 6.57
N GLU A 39 -6.43 -11.19 6.37
CA GLU A 39 -5.93 -11.57 5.05
C GLU A 39 -6.99 -12.27 4.21
N GLU A 40 -7.91 -13.00 4.83
CA GLU A 40 -9.08 -13.61 4.17
C GLU A 40 -10.01 -12.56 3.54
N TYR A 41 -10.04 -11.33 4.08
CA TYR A 41 -10.74 -10.19 3.47
C TYR A 41 -9.91 -9.46 2.40
N GLY A 42 -8.73 -9.98 2.04
CA GLY A 42 -7.83 -9.34 1.09
C GLY A 42 -7.06 -8.14 1.64
N TRP A 43 -6.99 -7.98 2.97
CA TRP A 43 -6.23 -6.92 3.64
C TRP A 43 -4.76 -7.29 3.83
N LEU A 44 -3.94 -6.34 4.30
CA LEU A 44 -2.54 -6.52 4.68
C LEU A 44 -1.68 -7.10 3.53
N LYS A 45 -1.91 -6.62 2.32
CA LYS A 45 -1.22 -7.11 1.11
C LYS A 45 0.27 -6.76 1.08
N ASN A 46 0.68 -5.75 1.84
CA ASN A 46 2.04 -5.22 1.87
C ASN A 46 2.90 -5.81 3.00
N THR A 47 2.42 -6.77 3.78
CA THR A 47 3.22 -7.46 4.80
C THR A 47 2.89 -8.94 4.82
N ASP A 48 3.85 -9.79 5.18
CA ASP A 48 3.71 -11.24 5.21
C ASP A 48 4.49 -11.84 6.38
N VAL A 49 4.00 -12.97 6.91
CA VAL A 49 4.72 -13.78 7.91
C VAL A 49 5.70 -14.78 7.26
N CYS A 50 5.65 -14.93 5.94
CA CYS A 50 6.55 -15.77 5.17
C CYS A 50 7.87 -15.05 4.91
N HIS A 51 9.00 -15.73 5.20
CA HIS A 51 10.34 -15.18 4.96
C HIS A 51 10.89 -15.47 3.56
N SER A 52 10.27 -16.40 2.85
CA SER A 52 10.75 -16.80 1.53
C SER A 52 10.24 -15.87 0.44
N SER A 53 11.14 -15.24 -0.28
CA SER A 53 10.81 -14.39 -1.43
C SER A 53 9.98 -15.11 -2.51
N HIS A 54 10.07 -16.43 -2.59
CA HIS A 54 9.29 -17.23 -3.54
C HIS A 54 7.81 -17.41 -3.14
N PHE A 55 7.49 -17.23 -1.88
CA PHE A 55 6.17 -17.52 -1.32
C PHE A 55 5.48 -16.31 -0.66
N VAL A 56 6.17 -15.18 -0.51
CA VAL A 56 5.53 -13.96 -0.01
C VAL A 56 4.37 -13.54 -0.92
N LYS A 57 3.39 -12.87 -0.37
CA LYS A 57 2.18 -12.41 -1.08
C LYS A 57 2.47 -11.66 -2.38
N TRP A 58 3.59 -10.97 -2.46
CA TRP A 58 4.05 -10.19 -3.63
C TRP A 58 5.09 -10.91 -4.48
N SER A 59 5.23 -12.23 -4.35
CA SER A 59 6.21 -13.01 -5.13
C SER A 59 6.03 -12.86 -6.65
N HIS A 60 4.79 -12.70 -7.11
CA HIS A 60 4.46 -12.44 -8.51
C HIS A 60 4.99 -11.09 -9.03
N LEU A 61 5.27 -10.15 -8.14
CA LEU A 61 5.86 -8.84 -8.45
C LEU A 61 7.40 -8.86 -8.45
N LEU A 62 8.06 -9.96 -8.13
CA LEU A 62 9.54 -10.04 -8.12
C LEU A 62 10.10 -10.07 -9.55
N LEU A 63 9.67 -9.15 -10.38
CA LEU A 63 10.17 -8.93 -11.72
C LEU A 63 11.48 -8.12 -11.68
N PRO A 64 12.38 -8.29 -12.66
CA PRO A 64 13.70 -7.62 -12.65
C PRO A 64 13.63 -6.12 -12.39
N ARG A 65 12.66 -5.43 -12.95
CA ARG A 65 12.48 -3.97 -12.77
C ARG A 65 12.11 -3.57 -11.35
N TYR A 66 11.28 -4.36 -10.66
CA TYR A 66 10.89 -4.08 -9.27
C TYR A 66 12.00 -4.47 -8.30
N VAL A 67 12.67 -5.60 -8.58
CA VAL A 67 13.84 -6.03 -7.79
C VAL A 67 14.96 -4.99 -7.89
N SER A 68 15.23 -4.45 -9.08
CA SER A 68 16.21 -3.38 -9.25
C SER A 68 15.84 -2.06 -8.56
N SER A 69 14.56 -1.85 -8.26
CA SER A 69 14.06 -0.73 -7.45
C SER A 69 13.95 -1.03 -5.95
N GLY A 70 14.46 -2.18 -5.49
CA GLY A 70 14.51 -2.55 -4.09
C GLY A 70 13.36 -3.41 -3.58
N LEU A 71 12.54 -4.01 -4.47
CA LEU A 71 11.54 -4.99 -4.05
C LEU A 71 12.21 -6.30 -3.61
N GLY A 72 11.86 -6.76 -2.42
CA GLY A 72 12.39 -7.98 -1.81
C GLY A 72 11.52 -8.48 -0.67
N ALA A 73 12.14 -9.06 0.34
CA ALA A 73 11.51 -9.43 1.60
C ALA A 73 12.45 -9.02 2.75
N TYR A 74 12.05 -8.00 3.48
CA TYR A 74 12.83 -7.38 4.55
C TYR A 74 12.16 -7.66 5.89
N GLU A 75 12.89 -8.21 6.83
CA GLU A 75 12.34 -8.53 8.13
C GLU A 75 11.97 -7.27 8.91
N GLY A 76 10.88 -7.35 9.64
CA GLY A 76 10.29 -6.27 10.42
C GLY A 76 9.08 -5.61 9.73
N GLY A 77 8.09 -5.25 10.54
CA GLY A 77 6.84 -4.61 10.13
C GLY A 77 5.74 -4.85 11.15
N ALA A 78 4.55 -4.28 10.95
CA ALA A 78 3.42 -4.36 11.89
C ALA A 78 3.83 -4.07 13.34
N SER A 79 4.76 -3.16 13.55
CA SER A 79 5.41 -2.82 14.83
C SER A 79 6.45 -3.83 15.34
N TYR A 80 6.54 -5.06 14.82
CA TYR A 80 7.43 -6.11 15.30
C TYR A 80 8.77 -6.13 14.57
N ALA A 81 9.86 -6.39 15.32
CA ALA A 81 11.21 -6.48 14.75
C ALA A 81 11.43 -7.75 13.93
N THR A 82 10.79 -8.88 14.32
CA THR A 82 10.98 -10.17 13.65
C THR A 82 9.67 -10.95 13.50
N GLY A 83 9.68 -11.93 12.58
CA GLY A 83 8.53 -12.82 12.34
C GLY A 83 7.46 -12.24 11.42
N ILE A 84 7.76 -11.09 10.80
CA ILE A 84 6.97 -10.45 9.75
C ILE A 84 7.92 -9.79 8.77
N TYR A 85 7.50 -9.67 7.52
CA TYR A 85 8.31 -9.17 6.41
C TYR A 85 7.56 -8.10 5.64
N ARG A 86 8.30 -7.10 5.16
CA ARG A 86 7.83 -6.01 4.30
C ARG A 86 8.52 -6.04 2.94
N PRO A 87 7.96 -5.47 1.89
CA PRO A 87 8.45 -5.64 0.53
C PRO A 87 9.64 -4.73 0.16
N THR A 88 9.84 -3.64 0.90
CA THR A 88 10.94 -2.68 0.65
C THR A 88 11.53 -2.18 1.97
N GLU A 89 12.76 -1.71 1.93
CA GLU A 89 13.37 -1.09 3.11
C GLU A 89 12.64 0.19 3.51
N GLN A 90 12.18 0.97 2.52
CA GLN A 90 11.53 2.25 2.73
C GLN A 90 10.26 2.35 1.89
N SER A 91 9.22 2.91 2.49
CA SER A 91 7.97 3.23 1.84
C SER A 91 7.20 4.26 2.67
N ILE A 92 6.12 4.78 2.13
CA ILE A 92 5.23 5.67 2.89
C ILE A 92 4.60 4.95 4.10
N MET A 93 4.41 3.61 4.03
CA MET A 93 3.89 2.79 5.13
C MET A 93 4.94 2.47 6.19
N ASN A 94 6.21 2.81 5.96
CA ASN A 94 7.32 2.63 6.91
C ASN A 94 7.72 3.96 7.58
N ILE A 95 8.20 4.92 6.81
CA ILE A 95 8.85 6.13 7.34
C ILE A 95 8.15 7.42 6.95
N ASN A 96 6.94 7.36 6.42
CA ASN A 96 6.14 8.50 5.94
C ASN A 96 6.84 9.37 4.87
N VAL A 97 7.80 8.80 4.13
CA VAL A 97 8.47 9.45 2.99
C VAL A 97 8.46 8.53 1.78
N GLY A 98 8.74 9.10 0.61
CA GLY A 98 8.62 8.37 -0.65
C GLY A 98 7.17 8.10 -1.04
N GLY A 99 6.94 7.03 -1.77
CA GLY A 99 5.63 6.61 -2.25
C GLY A 99 5.23 5.23 -1.71
N PHE A 100 4.11 4.76 -2.17
CA PHE A 100 3.70 3.37 -1.97
C PHE A 100 4.60 2.43 -2.78
N ASN A 101 5.05 1.35 -2.15
CA ASN A 101 5.80 0.30 -2.85
C ASN A 101 4.89 -0.53 -3.79
N PRO A 102 5.44 -1.39 -4.66
CA PRO A 102 4.66 -2.11 -5.66
C PRO A 102 3.47 -2.89 -5.10
N PRO A 103 3.59 -3.72 -4.04
CA PRO A 103 2.44 -4.42 -3.46
C PRO A 103 1.36 -3.49 -2.92
N SER A 104 1.76 -2.38 -2.32
CA SER A 104 0.84 -1.35 -1.85
C SER A 104 0.08 -0.69 -2.99
N ARG A 105 0.77 -0.38 -4.10
CA ARG A 105 0.13 0.20 -5.30
C ARG A 105 -0.81 -0.79 -5.97
N GLU A 106 -0.46 -2.07 -6.02
CA GLU A 106 -1.33 -3.13 -6.51
C GLU A 106 -2.61 -3.25 -5.67
N ALA A 107 -2.48 -3.22 -4.34
CA ALA A 107 -3.64 -3.25 -3.45
C ALA A 107 -4.56 -2.04 -3.64
N ILE A 108 -3.99 -0.84 -3.84
CA ILE A 108 -4.74 0.39 -4.15
C ILE A 108 -5.45 0.25 -5.50
N TYR A 109 -4.75 -0.20 -6.54
CA TYR A 109 -5.29 -0.42 -7.87
C TYR A 109 -6.47 -1.40 -7.83
N TYR A 110 -6.27 -2.54 -7.19
CA TYR A 110 -7.31 -3.56 -7.00
C TYR A 110 -8.55 -2.96 -6.31
N ARG A 111 -8.33 -2.22 -5.23
CA ARG A 111 -9.42 -1.62 -4.45
C ARG A 111 -10.22 -0.59 -5.24
N ILE A 112 -9.54 0.26 -6.00
CA ILE A 112 -10.19 1.27 -6.86
C ILE A 112 -11.12 0.57 -7.86
N HIS A 113 -10.61 -0.43 -8.59
CA HIS A 113 -11.36 -1.10 -9.65
C HIS A 113 -12.49 -1.96 -9.09
N SER A 114 -12.26 -2.68 -7.98
CA SER A 114 -13.31 -3.46 -7.31
C SER A 114 -14.46 -2.59 -6.84
N LEU A 115 -14.18 -1.40 -6.31
CA LEU A 115 -15.23 -0.47 -5.87
C LEU A 115 -15.93 0.23 -7.03
N ALA A 116 -15.21 0.52 -8.11
CA ALA A 116 -15.76 1.22 -9.27
C ALA A 116 -16.65 0.32 -10.13
N TYR A 117 -16.30 -0.94 -10.29
CA TYR A 117 -16.92 -1.84 -11.25
C TYR A 117 -17.62 -3.05 -10.60
N GLY A 118 -17.41 -3.28 -9.30
CA GLY A 118 -18.01 -4.40 -8.56
C GLY A 118 -17.67 -5.76 -9.16
N ASP A 119 -18.63 -6.68 -9.11
CA ASP A 119 -18.48 -8.06 -9.56
C ASP A 119 -18.29 -8.22 -11.08
N SER A 120 -18.48 -7.15 -11.85
CA SER A 120 -18.24 -7.16 -13.30
C SER A 120 -16.77 -7.05 -13.66
N TRP A 121 -15.90 -6.71 -12.71
CA TRP A 121 -14.48 -6.53 -12.93
C TRP A 121 -13.68 -7.74 -12.48
N ASN A 122 -12.78 -8.18 -13.34
CA ASN A 122 -11.80 -9.19 -13.02
C ASN A 122 -10.41 -8.56 -13.00
N TYR A 123 -9.63 -8.92 -11.99
CA TYR A 123 -8.25 -8.47 -11.89
C TYR A 123 -7.42 -9.01 -13.05
N ASP A 124 -6.70 -8.11 -13.71
CA ASP A 124 -5.75 -8.40 -14.78
C ASP A 124 -4.37 -7.87 -14.38
N PHE A 125 -3.41 -8.78 -14.23
CA PHE A 125 -2.05 -8.45 -13.82
C PHE A 125 -1.30 -7.63 -14.87
N ASP A 126 -1.47 -7.94 -16.15
CA ASP A 126 -0.81 -7.21 -17.22
C ASP A 126 -1.36 -5.79 -17.36
N ALA A 127 -2.65 -5.61 -17.13
CA ALA A 127 -3.26 -4.29 -17.05
C ALA A 127 -2.71 -3.49 -15.86
N PHE A 128 -2.55 -4.12 -14.70
CA PHE A 128 -1.89 -3.48 -13.55
C PHE A 128 -0.44 -3.12 -13.87
N LEU A 129 0.33 -4.02 -14.46
CA LEU A 129 1.73 -3.74 -14.84
C LEU A 129 1.84 -2.57 -15.80
N SER A 130 0.95 -2.49 -16.77
CA SER A 130 0.91 -1.39 -17.75
C SER A 130 0.60 -0.05 -17.06
N TYR A 131 -0.34 -0.04 -16.12
CA TYR A 131 -0.66 1.13 -15.30
C TYR A 131 0.53 1.54 -14.43
N ASP A 132 1.13 0.60 -13.71
CA ASP A 132 2.19 0.85 -12.75
C ASP A 132 3.51 1.25 -13.42
N PHE A 133 3.75 0.75 -14.65
CA PHE A 133 4.95 1.08 -15.42
C PHE A 133 5.11 2.58 -15.66
N VAL A 134 4.03 3.29 -15.92
CA VAL A 134 4.05 4.75 -16.13
C VAL A 134 4.47 5.48 -14.85
N ASN A 135 4.19 4.90 -13.69
CA ASN A 135 4.48 5.50 -12.38
C ASN A 135 5.87 5.14 -11.82
N ILE A 136 6.60 4.21 -12.47
CA ILE A 136 7.95 3.78 -12.05
C ILE A 136 9.04 4.36 -12.97
N LEU A 137 8.70 5.22 -13.90
CA LEU A 137 9.74 5.91 -14.66
C LEU A 137 10.71 6.54 -13.65
N PRO A 138 12.02 6.27 -13.74
CA PRO A 138 12.99 6.97 -12.94
C PRO A 138 12.73 8.45 -13.18
N THR A 139 12.36 9.15 -12.15
CA THR A 139 12.46 10.60 -12.15
C THR A 139 13.93 10.90 -12.39
N LYS A 140 14.34 10.99 -13.67
CA LYS A 140 15.51 11.77 -14.00
C LYS A 140 15.26 13.10 -13.33
N SER A 141 16.16 13.46 -12.46
CA SER A 141 16.17 14.71 -11.71
C SER A 141 16.37 15.92 -12.64
N GLU A 142 15.54 16.08 -13.63
CA GLU A 142 15.51 17.23 -14.52
C GLU A 142 14.08 17.35 -15.01
N ASN A 143 13.33 18.11 -14.30
CA ASN A 143 11.98 18.62 -14.49
C ASN A 143 11.01 18.14 -13.40
N MET A 144 11.36 18.42 -12.14
CA MET A 144 10.33 18.88 -11.23
C MET A 144 9.81 20.17 -11.83
N VAL A 145 8.75 20.07 -12.63
CA VAL A 145 7.83 21.20 -12.76
C VAL A 145 7.30 21.35 -11.33
N LEU A 146 7.93 22.25 -10.58
CA LEU A 146 7.34 22.84 -9.41
C LEU A 146 5.95 23.24 -9.86
N CYS A 147 4.92 22.60 -9.34
CA CYS A 147 3.59 23.18 -9.35
C CYS A 147 3.82 24.59 -8.81
N SER A 148 3.74 25.57 -9.68
CA SER A 148 3.90 26.94 -9.29
C SER A 148 2.93 27.20 -8.18
N GLU A 149 3.42 27.69 -7.05
CA GLU A 149 2.67 27.98 -5.82
C GLU A 149 1.55 29.02 -5.98
N ASN A 150 1.02 29.23 -7.18
CA ASN A 150 0.08 30.30 -7.49
C ASN A 150 -1.20 29.89 -8.21
N GLN A 151 -1.66 28.65 -8.05
CA GLN A 151 -3.06 28.36 -8.26
C GLN A 151 -3.69 27.97 -6.93
N SER A 152 -4.24 28.98 -6.26
CA SER A 152 -5.19 28.75 -5.16
C SER A 152 -6.37 27.98 -5.78
N PHE A 153 -6.42 26.67 -5.55
CA PHE A 153 -7.59 25.87 -5.86
C PHE A 153 -8.69 26.29 -4.87
N MET A 154 -9.54 27.20 -5.32
CA MET A 154 -10.78 27.51 -4.60
C MET A 154 -11.80 26.48 -5.04
N PRO A 155 -12.25 25.58 -4.15
CA PRO A 155 -13.36 24.67 -4.45
C PRO A 155 -14.58 25.53 -4.82
N THR A 156 -15.12 25.33 -6.02
CA THR A 156 -16.30 26.08 -6.49
C THR A 156 -17.59 25.66 -5.80
N HIS A 157 -17.53 24.61 -5.01
CA HIS A 157 -18.68 24.10 -4.23
C HIS A 157 -18.23 23.72 -2.82
N PRO A 158 -19.06 23.97 -1.80
CA PRO A 158 -18.77 23.47 -0.47
C PRO A 158 -18.70 21.94 -0.47
N PRO A 159 -17.89 21.33 0.40
CA PRO A 159 -17.81 19.88 0.50
C PRO A 159 -19.19 19.30 0.78
N VAL A 160 -19.59 18.29 0.01
CA VAL A 160 -20.83 17.55 0.27
C VAL A 160 -20.67 16.80 1.57
N MET A 161 -21.22 17.36 2.63
CA MET A 161 -21.31 16.67 3.93
C MET A 161 -22.38 15.60 3.79
N CYS A 162 -22.00 14.33 3.63
CA CYS A 162 -22.92 13.22 3.74
C CYS A 162 -23.57 13.23 5.12
N ASN A 163 -24.86 13.49 5.16
CA ASN A 163 -25.65 13.43 6.39
C ASN A 163 -25.79 11.96 6.80
N TYR A 164 -25.01 11.51 7.78
CA TYR A 164 -25.03 10.14 8.32
C TYR A 164 -26.35 9.74 9.00
N ARG A 165 -27.38 10.60 8.98
CA ARG A 165 -28.66 10.35 9.67
C ARG A 165 -29.68 9.48 8.89
N THR A 166 -29.39 9.06 7.65
CA THR A 166 -30.36 8.32 6.81
C THR A 166 -30.01 6.85 6.59
N MET A 167 -29.01 6.29 7.28
CA MET A 167 -28.64 4.87 7.09
C MET A 167 -29.17 3.89 8.15
N TYR A 168 -30.05 4.34 9.07
CA TYR A 168 -30.69 3.46 10.04
C TYR A 168 -32.19 3.79 10.12
N ARG A 169 -32.94 3.26 9.16
CA ARG A 169 -34.37 2.92 9.27
C ARG A 169 -34.65 1.66 8.49
#